data_46eed1834e4fbf59f2cad97fc41294a9
#
_entry.id   46eed1834e4fbf59f2cad97fc41294a9
#
_cell.length_a   1.000
_cell.length_b   1.000
_cell.length_c   1.000
_cell.angle_alpha   90.00
_cell.angle_beta   90.00
_cell.angle_gamma   90.00
#
_symmetry.space_group_name_H-M   'P 1'
#
loop_
_entity.id
_entity.type
_entity.pdbx_description
1 polymer ?
#
loop_
_entity_poly.entity_id
_entity_poly.type
_entity_poly.pdbx_seq_one_letter_code
_entity_poly.pdbx_strand_id
1 'polypeptide(L)'
;MLFRSTKNFGFKHKAGVLMPISSLPSKYGIGSFGKAAHEFIDFLDATGQTCWQVLPLNPTSYGDSPYQSPATVAGNPYFIDLDVLASKKLLTKEELSEQKNNSKKIDYGWLFNTRYNVLRIAFARFSPDAAYKRFVKKNEAWLEKYALFMALKVKYNYCPWTLWNEEHRDYKRAVEQKDEFEEEM
;
A
#
# COMPACT_ATOMS: atom_id res chain seq x y z
N MET A 1 10.07 -5.91 4.27
CA MET A 1 11.52 -5.67 4.40
C MET A 1 12.02 -6.41 5.63
N LEU A 2 12.62 -7.58 5.44
CA LEU A 2 13.21 -8.35 6.53
C LEU A 2 14.59 -7.76 6.86
N PHE A 3 14.71 -7.10 7.99
CA PHE A 3 16.01 -6.68 8.50
C PHE A 3 16.79 -7.92 8.95
N ARG A 4 17.69 -8.45 8.10
CA ARG A 4 18.73 -9.36 8.54
C ARG A 4 19.80 -8.56 9.28
N SER A 5 19.68 -8.45 10.58
CA SER A 5 20.81 -8.09 11.43
C SER A 5 21.62 -9.36 11.71
N THR A 6 22.86 -9.41 11.25
CA THR A 6 23.82 -10.50 11.50
C THR A 6 24.57 -10.35 12.84
N LYS A 7 24.11 -9.47 13.73
CA LYS A 7 24.67 -9.37 15.09
C LYS A 7 23.99 -10.36 16.01
N ASN A 8 24.76 -11.18 16.72
CA ASN A 8 24.33 -12.07 17.78
C ASN A 8 23.38 -11.33 18.73
N PHE A 9 22.10 -11.59 18.60
CA PHE A 9 21.10 -11.16 19.55
C PHE A 9 21.19 -12.06 20.78
N GLY A 10 22.08 -11.73 21.72
CA GLY A 10 21.87 -12.16 23.10
C GLY A 10 20.43 -11.70 23.45
N PHE A 11 19.62 -12.62 23.97
CA PHE A 11 18.24 -12.35 24.38
C PHE A 11 18.22 -11.28 25.49
N LYS A 12 18.33 -10.00 25.11
CA LYS A 12 18.01 -8.88 25.99
C LYS A 12 16.50 -8.68 25.92
N HIS A 13 15.87 -8.65 27.08
CA HIS A 13 14.47 -8.25 27.16
C HIS A 13 14.29 -6.90 26.47
N LYS A 14 13.34 -6.83 25.53
CA LYS A 14 12.99 -5.61 24.81
C LYS A 14 11.55 -5.24 25.16
N ALA A 15 11.31 -3.97 25.41
CA ALA A 15 9.98 -3.44 25.53
C ALA A 15 9.55 -2.83 24.19
N GLY A 16 8.29 -2.96 23.85
CA GLY A 16 7.75 -2.42 22.60
C GLY A 16 6.24 -2.31 22.62
N VAL A 17 5.72 -1.65 21.60
CA VAL A 17 4.27 -1.42 21.43
C VAL A 17 3.82 -2.08 20.14
N LEU A 18 2.68 -2.79 20.18
CA LEU A 18 1.96 -3.21 18.99
C LEU A 18 0.99 -2.09 18.61
N MET A 19 1.21 -1.48 17.45
CA MET A 19 0.34 -0.45 16.88
C MET A 19 0.30 -0.63 15.37
N PRO A 20 -0.83 -1.08 14.80
CA PRO A 20 -0.99 -1.16 13.35
C PRO A 20 -0.86 0.22 12.71
N ILE A 21 -0.26 0.31 11.52
CA ILE A 21 -0.19 1.56 10.75
C ILE A 21 -1.60 2.13 10.52
N SER A 22 -2.56 1.26 10.21
CA SER A 22 -3.96 1.65 10.01
C SER A 22 -4.59 2.36 11.21
N SER A 23 -4.07 2.13 12.43
CA SER A 23 -4.61 2.71 13.67
C SER A 23 -3.98 4.04 14.06
N LEU A 24 -2.97 4.50 13.31
CA LEU A 24 -2.38 5.82 13.54
C LEU A 24 -3.39 6.94 13.25
N PRO A 25 -3.32 8.08 13.94
CA PRO A 25 -4.19 9.22 13.68
C PRO A 25 -4.10 9.68 12.22
N SER A 26 -5.25 9.90 11.60
CA SER A 26 -5.34 10.40 10.23
C SER A 26 -6.65 11.14 10.00
N LYS A 27 -6.62 12.18 9.20
CA LYS A 27 -7.80 12.89 8.71
C LYS A 27 -8.40 12.26 7.44
N TYR A 28 -7.78 11.19 6.94
CA TYR A 28 -8.15 10.52 5.69
C TYR A 28 -8.71 9.11 5.87
N GLY A 29 -9.30 8.84 7.04
CA GLY A 29 -10.03 7.61 7.31
C GLY A 29 -9.20 6.37 7.66
N ILE A 30 -7.88 6.41 7.50
CA ILE A 30 -6.94 5.34 7.86
C ILE A 30 -5.55 5.92 8.11
N GLY A 31 -4.80 5.35 9.05
CA GLY A 31 -3.41 5.72 9.28
C GLY A 31 -2.51 5.42 8.09
N SER A 32 -1.41 6.18 7.97
CA SER A 32 -0.48 6.12 6.83
C SER A 32 0.98 6.27 7.29
N PHE A 33 1.93 6.03 6.37
CA PHE A 33 3.36 6.28 6.57
C PHE A 33 3.71 7.78 6.43
N GLY A 34 2.91 8.63 7.04
CA GLY A 34 3.09 10.08 7.07
C GLY A 34 3.61 10.59 8.42
N LYS A 35 3.29 11.86 8.70
CA LYS A 35 3.73 12.56 9.91
C LYS A 35 3.41 11.81 11.20
N ALA A 36 2.21 11.26 11.34
CA ALA A 36 1.80 10.52 12.53
C ALA A 36 2.65 9.27 12.80
N ALA A 37 3.14 8.59 11.75
CA ALA A 37 4.04 7.45 11.90
C ALA A 37 5.42 7.89 12.44
N HIS A 38 5.95 9.01 11.97
CA HIS A 38 7.20 9.58 12.48
C HIS A 38 7.06 10.06 13.94
N GLU A 39 6.00 10.79 14.25
CA GLU A 39 5.70 11.22 15.62
C GLU A 39 5.55 10.03 16.59
N PHE A 40 4.98 8.92 16.12
CA PHE A 40 4.88 7.72 16.93
C PHE A 40 6.24 7.06 17.18
N ILE A 41 7.16 7.08 16.20
CA ILE A 41 8.55 6.63 16.39
C ILE A 41 9.26 7.51 17.42
N ASP A 42 9.12 8.83 17.32
CA ASP A 42 9.71 9.77 18.27
C ASP A 42 9.18 9.55 19.70
N PHE A 43 7.86 9.27 19.82
CA PHE A 43 7.24 8.91 21.10
C PHE A 43 7.83 7.61 21.67
N LEU A 44 8.00 6.58 20.84
CA LEU A 44 8.58 5.30 21.28
C LEU A 44 10.03 5.49 21.78
N ASP A 45 10.83 6.26 21.07
CA ASP A 45 12.20 6.57 21.44
C ASP A 45 12.23 7.35 22.78
N ALA A 46 11.45 8.40 22.91
CA ALA A 46 11.34 9.21 24.13
C ALA A 46 10.87 8.43 25.36
N THR A 47 10.10 7.35 25.15
CA THR A 47 9.61 6.47 26.22
C THR A 47 10.48 5.23 26.45
N GLY A 48 11.64 5.13 25.78
CA GLY A 48 12.59 4.04 25.93
C GLY A 48 12.11 2.70 25.33
N GLN A 49 11.11 2.74 24.43
CA GLN A 49 10.67 1.55 23.71
C GLN A 49 11.66 1.23 22.59
N THR A 50 11.96 -0.05 22.41
CA THR A 50 12.96 -0.50 21.44
C THR A 50 12.37 -1.24 20.25
N CYS A 51 11.07 -1.52 20.29
CA CYS A 51 10.38 -2.25 19.25
C CYS A 51 9.01 -1.61 18.94
N TRP A 52 8.72 -1.46 17.67
CA TRP A 52 7.38 -1.21 17.16
C TRP A 52 6.91 -2.45 16.40
N GLN A 53 5.89 -3.12 16.90
CA GLN A 53 5.26 -4.24 16.21
C GLN A 53 4.10 -3.72 15.39
N VAL A 54 4.11 -4.02 14.09
CA VAL A 54 3.02 -3.71 13.16
C VAL A 54 2.34 -4.98 12.67
N LEU A 55 1.11 -4.85 12.18
CA LEU A 55 0.46 -5.92 11.42
C LEU A 55 1.02 -5.97 9.99
N PRO A 56 0.74 -7.04 9.21
CA PRO A 56 1.19 -7.13 7.83
C PRO A 56 0.87 -5.86 7.04
N LEU A 57 1.85 -5.40 6.25
CA LEU A 57 1.79 -4.14 5.50
C LEU A 57 1.33 -4.32 4.05
N ASN A 58 0.85 -5.51 3.72
CA ASN A 58 0.43 -5.90 2.38
C ASN A 58 -0.97 -5.37 2.06
N PRO A 59 -1.34 -5.28 0.76
CA PRO A 59 -2.69 -4.96 0.35
C PRO A 59 -3.70 -5.91 0.99
N THR A 60 -4.81 -5.37 1.46
CA THR A 60 -5.93 -6.19 1.96
C THR A 60 -6.80 -6.67 0.80
N SER A 61 -7.52 -7.78 1.01
CA SER A 61 -8.49 -8.34 0.10
C SER A 61 -9.91 -8.18 0.68
N TYR A 62 -10.88 -8.88 0.09
CA TYR A 62 -12.23 -8.92 0.62
C TYR A 62 -12.22 -9.36 2.10
N GLY A 63 -12.90 -8.59 2.95
CA GLY A 63 -12.89 -8.80 4.41
C GLY A 63 -11.83 -8.02 5.17
N ASP A 64 -11.00 -7.22 4.46
CA ASP A 64 -10.08 -6.21 5.01
C ASP A 64 -9.05 -6.71 6.04
N SER A 65 -8.87 -8.04 6.11
CA SER A 65 -7.90 -8.64 7.01
C SER A 65 -6.47 -8.40 6.51
N PRO A 66 -5.56 -7.89 7.34
CA PRO A 66 -4.15 -7.72 6.96
C PRO A 66 -3.43 -9.06 6.73
N TYR A 67 -4.02 -10.17 7.18
CA TYR A 67 -3.48 -11.52 6.99
C TYR A 67 -3.97 -12.19 5.71
N GLN A 68 -4.94 -11.58 5.03
CA GLN A 68 -5.52 -12.08 3.78
C GLN A 68 -5.16 -11.13 2.64
N SER A 69 -3.98 -11.31 2.07
CA SER A 69 -3.44 -10.44 1.03
C SER A 69 -3.32 -11.16 -0.31
N PRO A 70 -3.63 -10.48 -1.43
CA PRO A 70 -3.38 -10.99 -2.76
C PRO A 70 -1.89 -11.01 -3.14
N ALA A 71 -1.04 -10.28 -2.40
CA ALA A 71 0.40 -10.19 -2.67
C ALA A 71 1.22 -9.98 -1.40
N THR A 72 2.13 -10.89 -1.11
CA THR A 72 2.99 -10.83 0.08
C THR A 72 4.17 -9.86 -0.04
N VAL A 73 4.46 -9.39 -1.24
CA VAL A 73 5.62 -8.51 -1.54
C VAL A 73 5.21 -7.07 -1.80
N ALA A 74 3.95 -6.81 -2.12
CA ALA A 74 3.43 -5.47 -2.38
C ALA A 74 3.06 -4.74 -1.08
N GLY A 75 3.25 -3.42 -1.04
CA GLY A 75 2.77 -2.58 0.04
C GLY A 75 1.29 -2.20 -0.14
N ASN A 76 0.60 -1.96 0.97
CA ASN A 76 -0.81 -1.54 0.95
C ASN A 76 -0.94 -0.09 0.46
N PRO A 77 -1.64 0.18 -0.64
CA PRO A 77 -1.85 1.54 -1.15
C PRO A 77 -2.58 2.46 -0.17
N TYR A 78 -3.37 1.91 0.76
CA TYR A 78 -4.05 2.70 1.78
C TYR A 78 -3.09 3.39 2.75
N PHE A 79 -1.84 2.89 2.88
CA PHE A 79 -0.83 3.47 3.76
C PHE A 79 0.01 4.56 3.09
N ILE A 80 -0.24 4.87 1.81
CA ILE A 80 0.35 6.03 1.14
C ILE A 80 -0.22 7.31 1.77
N ASP A 81 0.66 8.18 2.22
CA ASP A 81 0.26 9.43 2.86
C ASP A 81 -0.10 10.50 1.82
N LEU A 82 -1.34 10.99 1.89
CA LEU A 82 -1.85 11.98 0.93
C LEU A 82 -1.24 13.37 1.13
N ASP A 83 -0.87 13.76 2.37
CA ASP A 83 -0.18 15.03 2.61
C ASP A 83 1.23 15.03 1.99
N VAL A 84 1.91 13.87 1.99
CA VAL A 84 3.19 13.71 1.30
C VAL A 84 3.01 13.87 -0.22
N LEU A 85 1.97 13.31 -0.80
CA LEU A 85 1.67 13.50 -2.23
C LEU A 85 1.38 14.96 -2.56
N ALA A 86 0.62 15.64 -1.71
CA ALA A 86 0.35 17.08 -1.88
C ALA A 86 1.61 17.93 -1.74
N SER A 87 2.50 17.61 -0.80
CA SER A 87 3.79 18.32 -0.65
C SER A 87 4.66 18.21 -1.91
N LYS A 88 4.52 17.11 -2.64
CA LYS A 88 5.14 16.87 -3.95
C LYS A 88 4.36 17.46 -5.13
N LYS A 89 3.30 18.22 -4.88
CA LYS A 89 2.41 18.83 -5.88
C LYS A 89 1.68 17.81 -6.78
N LEU A 90 1.53 16.59 -6.30
CA LEU A 90 0.79 15.54 -6.99
C LEU A 90 -0.71 15.59 -6.68
N LEU A 91 -1.10 16.24 -5.58
CA LEU A 91 -2.49 16.49 -5.20
C LEU A 91 -2.70 17.94 -4.80
N THR A 92 -3.89 18.47 -5.06
CA THR A 92 -4.31 19.81 -4.63
C THR A 92 -4.94 19.78 -3.25
N LYS A 93 -5.17 20.96 -2.66
CA LYS A 93 -5.86 21.09 -1.36
C LYS A 93 -7.34 20.68 -1.46
N GLU A 94 -7.96 20.95 -2.58
CA GLU A 94 -9.35 20.61 -2.89
C GLU A 94 -9.49 19.08 -2.92
N GLU A 95 -8.67 18.39 -3.67
CA GLU A 95 -8.64 16.92 -3.76
C GLU A 95 -8.38 16.27 -2.38
N LEU A 96 -7.49 16.83 -1.57
CA LEU A 96 -7.30 16.39 -0.18
C LEU A 96 -8.56 16.62 0.67
N SER A 97 -9.27 17.71 0.45
CA SER A 97 -10.48 18.01 1.21
C SER A 97 -11.59 16.98 0.98
N GLU A 98 -11.70 16.47 -0.24
CA GLU A 98 -12.64 15.40 -0.61
C GLU A 98 -12.30 14.05 0.05
N GLN A 99 -11.03 13.86 0.41
CA GLN A 99 -10.57 12.62 1.08
C GLN A 99 -10.70 12.67 2.59
N LYS A 100 -11.23 13.73 3.18
CA LYS A 100 -11.40 13.82 4.63
C LYS A 100 -12.49 12.88 5.11
N ASN A 101 -12.16 12.08 6.10
CA ASN A 101 -13.08 11.18 6.76
C ASN A 101 -12.75 11.14 8.26
N ASN A 102 -13.58 11.74 9.07
CA ASN A 102 -13.42 11.84 10.52
C ASN A 102 -14.13 10.70 11.26
N SER A 103 -14.45 9.60 10.60
CA SER A 103 -15.04 8.43 11.25
C SER A 103 -14.12 7.90 12.36
N LYS A 104 -14.73 7.46 13.47
CA LYS A 104 -14.00 6.80 14.57
C LYS A 104 -13.58 5.36 14.23
N LYS A 105 -14.10 4.81 13.15
CA LYS A 105 -13.77 3.47 12.64
C LYS A 105 -13.34 3.59 11.20
N ILE A 106 -12.41 2.72 10.78
CA ILE A 106 -12.00 2.64 9.39
C ILE A 106 -13.16 2.10 8.58
N ASP A 107 -13.57 2.85 7.56
CA ASP A 107 -14.55 2.44 6.56
C ASP A 107 -13.81 1.97 5.31
N TYR A 108 -13.55 0.67 5.23
CA TYR A 108 -12.84 0.09 4.09
C TYR A 108 -13.65 0.16 2.78
N GLY A 109 -14.99 0.12 2.86
CA GLY A 109 -15.83 0.30 1.69
C GLY A 109 -15.68 1.70 1.08
N TRP A 110 -15.65 2.73 1.92
CA TRP A 110 -15.37 4.09 1.49
C TRP A 110 -13.95 4.23 0.93
N LEU A 111 -12.94 3.66 1.60
CA LEU A 111 -11.55 3.66 1.12
C LEU A 111 -11.42 2.99 -0.26
N PHE A 112 -12.07 1.85 -0.44
CA PHE A 112 -12.06 1.14 -1.72
C PHE A 112 -12.62 2.00 -2.86
N ASN A 113 -13.72 2.71 -2.60
CA ASN A 113 -14.37 3.54 -3.62
C ASN A 113 -13.68 4.88 -3.89
N THR A 114 -12.85 5.37 -2.97
CA THR A 114 -12.28 6.73 -3.08
C THR A 114 -10.76 6.75 -3.21
N ARG A 115 -10.03 5.91 -2.48
CA ARG A 115 -8.58 5.98 -2.37
C ARG A 115 -7.86 5.70 -3.69
N TYR A 116 -8.28 4.71 -4.44
CA TYR A 116 -7.65 4.41 -5.73
C TYR A 116 -7.84 5.55 -6.75
N ASN A 117 -8.98 6.23 -6.72
CA ASN A 117 -9.23 7.36 -7.62
C ASN A 117 -8.25 8.52 -7.36
N VAL A 118 -8.07 8.91 -6.10
CA VAL A 118 -7.11 9.97 -5.75
C VAL A 118 -5.65 9.57 -6.02
N LEU A 119 -5.31 8.30 -5.85
CA LEU A 119 -3.97 7.80 -6.19
C LEU A 119 -3.73 7.81 -7.71
N ARG A 120 -4.74 7.49 -8.54
CA ARG A 120 -4.65 7.63 -10.01
C ARG A 120 -4.44 9.08 -10.44
N ILE A 121 -5.13 10.04 -9.82
CA ILE A 121 -4.91 11.47 -10.07
C ILE A 121 -3.45 11.85 -9.75
N ALA A 122 -2.94 11.42 -8.60
CA ALA A 122 -1.55 11.67 -8.24
C ALA A 122 -0.56 11.01 -9.20
N PHE A 123 -0.83 9.78 -9.63
CA PHE A 123 -0.01 9.06 -10.58
C PHE A 123 0.02 9.73 -11.96
N ALA A 124 -1.11 10.20 -12.46
CA ALA A 124 -1.18 10.93 -13.74
C ALA A 124 -0.32 12.21 -13.79
N ARG A 125 -0.01 12.79 -12.61
CA ARG A 125 0.88 13.96 -12.47
C ARG A 125 2.31 13.57 -12.13
N PHE A 126 2.55 12.30 -11.85
CA PHE A 126 3.86 11.82 -11.46
C PHE A 126 4.79 11.70 -12.67
N SER A 127 5.99 12.26 -12.57
CA SER A 127 7.05 12.08 -13.56
C SER A 127 8.08 11.09 -13.03
N PRO A 128 8.29 9.95 -13.71
CA PRO A 128 9.24 8.93 -13.29
C PRO A 128 10.67 9.47 -13.17
N ASP A 129 11.18 9.50 -11.96
CA ASP A 129 12.55 9.88 -11.66
C ASP A 129 13.52 8.68 -11.66
N ALA A 130 14.80 8.96 -11.41
CA ALA A 130 15.82 7.92 -11.33
C ALA A 130 15.59 6.94 -10.17
N ALA A 131 14.95 7.38 -9.08
CA ALA A 131 14.63 6.51 -7.94
C ALA A 131 13.52 5.53 -8.30
N TYR A 132 12.48 6.02 -8.97
CA TYR A 132 11.39 5.18 -9.49
C TYR A 132 11.92 4.13 -10.47
N LYS A 133 12.72 4.55 -11.45
CA LYS A 133 13.31 3.62 -12.44
C LYS A 133 14.17 2.54 -11.79
N ARG A 134 14.97 2.90 -10.77
CA ARG A 134 15.74 1.91 -9.98
C ARG A 134 14.85 0.96 -9.21
N PHE A 135 13.76 1.47 -8.63
CA PHE A 135 12.79 0.64 -7.90
C PHE A 135 12.14 -0.38 -8.84
N VAL A 136 11.63 0.05 -9.99
CA VAL A 136 11.02 -0.83 -11.00
C VAL A 136 12.00 -1.91 -11.42
N LYS A 137 13.22 -1.54 -11.84
CA LYS A 137 14.26 -2.48 -12.24
C LYS A 137 14.62 -3.49 -11.13
N LYS A 138 14.73 -3.03 -9.89
CA LYS A 138 15.06 -3.91 -8.74
C LYS A 138 13.95 -4.91 -8.42
N ASN A 139 12.72 -4.59 -8.74
CA ASN A 139 11.54 -5.35 -8.36
C ASN A 139 10.83 -6.01 -9.56
N GLU A 140 11.40 -5.95 -10.77
CA GLU A 140 10.80 -6.46 -12.01
C GLU A 140 10.30 -7.90 -11.90
N ALA A 141 11.02 -8.75 -11.17
CA ALA A 141 10.68 -10.16 -11.03
C ALA A 141 9.27 -10.44 -10.47
N TRP A 142 8.72 -9.51 -9.71
CA TRP A 142 7.38 -9.64 -9.11
C TRP A 142 6.44 -8.49 -9.48
N LEU A 143 6.97 -7.28 -9.72
CA LEU A 143 6.16 -6.06 -9.86
C LEU A 143 5.26 -6.11 -11.10
N GLU A 144 5.79 -6.51 -12.25
CA GLU A 144 5.02 -6.63 -13.50
C GLU A 144 3.92 -7.70 -13.37
N LYS A 145 4.24 -8.83 -12.74
CA LYS A 145 3.26 -9.89 -12.49
C LYS A 145 2.12 -9.43 -11.58
N TYR A 146 2.47 -8.66 -10.56
CA TYR A 146 1.49 -8.12 -9.64
C TYR A 146 0.63 -7.05 -10.31
N ALA A 147 1.23 -6.14 -11.10
CA ALA A 147 0.51 -5.12 -11.85
C ALA A 147 -0.50 -5.77 -12.81
N LEU A 148 -0.08 -6.72 -13.64
CA LEU A 148 -0.98 -7.45 -14.54
C LEU A 148 -2.09 -8.18 -13.78
N PHE A 149 -1.77 -8.84 -12.66
CA PHE A 149 -2.80 -9.49 -11.84
C PHE A 149 -3.83 -8.48 -11.32
N MET A 150 -3.41 -7.30 -10.88
CA MET A 150 -4.32 -6.27 -10.39
C MET A 150 -5.16 -5.64 -11.51
N ALA A 151 -4.58 -5.44 -12.70
CA ALA A 151 -5.32 -4.98 -13.87
C ALA A 151 -6.43 -5.99 -14.25
N LEU A 152 -6.10 -7.28 -14.28
CA LEU A 152 -7.09 -8.33 -14.49
C LEU A 152 -8.15 -8.37 -13.37
N LYS A 153 -7.77 -8.14 -12.11
CA LYS A 153 -8.74 -8.01 -11.01
C LYS A 153 -9.75 -6.89 -11.27
N VAL A 154 -9.29 -5.74 -11.76
CA VAL A 154 -10.16 -4.62 -12.14
C VAL A 154 -11.07 -5.01 -13.31
N LYS A 155 -10.52 -5.56 -14.40
CA LYS A 155 -11.27 -6.02 -15.57
C LYS A 155 -12.40 -6.99 -15.20
N TYR A 156 -12.14 -7.88 -14.24
CA TYR A 156 -13.10 -8.88 -13.78
C TYR A 156 -13.87 -8.47 -12.51
N ASN A 157 -14.02 -7.16 -12.25
CA ASN A 157 -14.75 -6.64 -11.09
C ASN A 157 -14.37 -7.32 -9.76
N TYR A 158 -13.07 -7.57 -9.57
CA TYR A 158 -12.48 -8.18 -8.39
C TYR A 158 -12.97 -9.60 -8.08
N CYS A 159 -13.62 -10.30 -9.01
CA CYS A 159 -14.01 -11.68 -8.80
C CYS A 159 -12.79 -12.62 -8.58
N PRO A 160 -12.96 -13.81 -8.01
CA PRO A 160 -11.89 -14.79 -7.89
C PRO A 160 -11.27 -15.13 -9.26
N TRP A 161 -9.93 -15.22 -9.33
CA TRP A 161 -9.20 -15.51 -10.57
C TRP A 161 -9.62 -16.84 -11.23
N THR A 162 -10.17 -17.77 -10.45
CA THR A 162 -10.70 -19.05 -10.94
C THR A 162 -11.92 -18.89 -11.85
N LEU A 163 -12.59 -17.73 -11.79
CA LEU A 163 -13.74 -17.37 -12.64
C LEU A 163 -13.36 -16.53 -13.87
N TRP A 164 -12.07 -16.22 -14.06
CA TRP A 164 -11.61 -15.50 -15.25
C TRP A 164 -11.65 -16.40 -16.48
N ASN A 165 -11.57 -15.81 -17.67
CA ASN A 165 -11.39 -16.55 -18.90
C ASN A 165 -10.10 -17.37 -18.85
N GLU A 166 -10.09 -18.50 -19.54
CA GLU A 166 -8.96 -19.44 -19.51
C GLU A 166 -7.64 -18.78 -19.93
N GLU A 167 -7.68 -17.90 -20.92
CA GLU A 167 -6.51 -17.13 -21.40
C GLU A 167 -5.90 -16.24 -20.33
N HIS A 168 -6.72 -15.63 -19.46
CA HIS A 168 -6.28 -14.75 -18.40
C HIS A 168 -5.91 -15.49 -17.10
N ARG A 169 -6.23 -16.76 -16.98
CA ARG A 169 -5.78 -17.59 -15.85
C ARG A 169 -4.36 -18.11 -16.03
N ASP A 170 -3.87 -18.15 -17.27
CA ASP A 170 -2.49 -18.48 -17.58
C ASP A 170 -1.66 -17.22 -17.73
N TYR A 171 -0.61 -17.09 -16.92
CA TYR A 171 0.23 -15.87 -16.91
C TYR A 171 0.89 -15.60 -18.27
N LYS A 172 1.35 -16.64 -18.99
CA LYS A 172 2.04 -16.46 -20.28
C LYS A 172 1.09 -15.87 -21.32
N ARG A 173 -0.13 -16.43 -21.40
CA ARG A 173 -1.18 -15.95 -22.32
C ARG A 173 -1.64 -14.54 -21.95
N ALA A 174 -1.81 -14.28 -20.65
CA ALA A 174 -2.21 -12.94 -20.18
C ALA A 174 -1.15 -11.88 -20.49
N VAL A 175 0.14 -12.21 -20.43
CA VAL A 175 1.23 -11.28 -20.80
C VAL A 175 1.21 -10.94 -22.29
N GLU A 176 0.83 -11.86 -23.17
CA GLU A 176 0.71 -11.58 -24.60
C GLU A 176 -0.37 -10.53 -24.92
N GLN A 177 -1.33 -10.37 -24.01
CA GLN A 177 -2.43 -9.40 -24.12
C GLN A 177 -2.26 -8.19 -23.20
N LYS A 178 -1.09 -8.00 -22.61
CA LYS A 178 -0.86 -6.96 -21.58
C LYS A 178 -1.16 -5.53 -22.06
N ASP A 179 -0.96 -5.25 -23.34
CA ASP A 179 -1.20 -3.93 -23.91
C ASP A 179 -2.70 -3.52 -23.82
N GLU A 180 -3.61 -4.49 -23.69
CA GLU A 180 -5.03 -4.22 -23.43
C GLU A 180 -5.30 -3.72 -22.01
N PHE A 181 -4.31 -3.83 -21.11
CA PHE A 181 -4.43 -3.51 -19.69
C PHE A 181 -3.45 -2.43 -19.23
N GLU A 182 -2.76 -1.75 -20.16
CA GLU A 182 -1.73 -0.76 -19.81
C GLU A 182 -2.26 0.37 -18.93
N GLU A 183 -3.51 0.80 -19.12
CA GLU A 183 -4.11 1.88 -18.33
C GLU A 183 -4.39 1.48 -16.88
N GLU A 184 -4.57 0.19 -16.58
CA GLU A 184 -4.80 -0.34 -15.24
C GLU A 184 -3.53 -0.83 -14.56
N MET A 185 -2.46 -1.04 -15.31
CA MET A 185 -1.16 -1.50 -14.79
C MET A 185 -0.32 -0.37 -14.21
#